data_6f53d316d4d59adf0131cf8632cb7b2e
#
_entry.id   6f53d316d4d59adf0131cf8632cb7b2e
#
_cell.length_a   1.000
_cell.length_b   1.000
_cell.length_c   1.000
_cell.angle_alpha   90.00
_cell.angle_beta   90.00
_cell.angle_gamma   90.00
#
_symmetry.space_group_name_H-M   'P 1'
#
loop_
_entity.id
_entity.type
_entity.pdbx_description
1 polymer ?
#
loop_
_entity_poly.entity_id
_entity_poly.type
_entity_poly.pdbx_seq_one_letter_code
_entity_poly.pdbx_strand_id
1 'polypeptide(L)' 'MTWDRYRGCRIQATPLKLPNGGWISSCAIIGQAAGSTKYPPVSAPDVVFSTEEEAIRRSLDLARLAIDQKLGLK' A
#
# COMPACT_ATOMS: atom_id res chain seq x y z
N MET A 1 -0.81 13.22 -3.07
CA MET A 1 -0.34 11.88 -2.71
C MET A 1 -0.93 11.47 -1.39
N THR A 2 -1.52 10.29 -1.31
CA THR A 2 -2.27 9.84 -0.14
C THR A 2 -1.40 8.98 0.76
N TRP A 3 -1.42 9.24 2.05
CA TRP A 3 -0.70 8.43 3.02
C TRP A 3 -1.55 8.22 4.27
N ASP A 4 -1.20 7.20 5.05
CA ASP A 4 -1.91 6.85 6.28
C ASP A 4 -0.94 6.27 7.28
N ARG A 5 -1.40 6.08 8.51
CA ARG A 5 -0.64 5.43 9.57
C ARG A 5 -1.36 4.18 10.02
N TYR A 6 -0.58 3.15 10.28
CA TYR A 6 -1.15 1.90 10.77
C TYR A 6 -0.10 1.18 11.62
N ARG A 7 -0.42 0.92 12.87
CA ARG A 7 0.42 0.19 13.84
C ARG A 7 1.87 0.70 13.86
N GLY A 8 2.04 2.02 13.90
CA GLY A 8 3.36 2.65 13.94
C GLY A 8 4.09 2.72 12.62
N CYS A 9 3.47 2.32 11.55
CA CYS A 9 4.04 2.41 10.21
C CYS A 9 3.36 3.50 9.41
N ARG A 10 4.13 4.13 8.54
CA ARG A 10 3.58 5.09 7.58
C ARG A 10 3.36 4.36 6.26
N ILE A 11 2.17 4.49 5.72
CA ILE A 11 1.80 3.90 4.44
C ILE A 11 1.64 5.01 3.44
N GLN A 12 2.29 4.88 2.29
CA GLN A 12 2.15 5.84 1.21
C GLN A 12 1.55 5.13 0.00
N ALA A 13 0.37 5.56 -0.41
CA ALA A 13 -0.28 5.00 -1.59
C ALA A 13 0.35 5.61 -2.83
N THR A 14 0.79 4.76 -3.75
CA THR A 14 1.44 5.18 -4.99
C THR A 14 0.80 4.47 -6.18
N PRO A 15 -0.50 4.73 -6.45
CA PRO A 15 -1.17 4.04 -7.54
C PRO A 15 -0.52 4.37 -8.87
N LEU A 16 -0.50 3.39 -9.77
CA LEU A 16 0.13 3.54 -11.07
C LEU A 16 -0.95 3.60 -12.15
N LYS A 17 -0.86 4.62 -12.99
CA LYS A 17 -1.77 4.76 -14.11
C LYS A 17 -1.25 3.93 -15.29
N LEU A 18 -2.16 3.16 -15.88
CA LEU A 18 -1.85 2.36 -17.05
C LEU A 18 -2.08 3.15 -18.33
N PRO A 19 -1.40 2.78 -19.43
CA PRO A 19 -1.57 3.47 -20.72
C PRO A 19 -3.01 3.46 -21.22
N ASN A 20 -3.79 2.44 -20.84
CA ASN A 20 -5.18 2.31 -21.26
C ASN A 20 -6.17 3.06 -20.37
N GLY A 21 -5.67 3.84 -19.42
CA GLY A 21 -6.50 4.63 -18.53
C GLY A 21 -6.90 3.98 -17.23
N GLY A 22 -6.51 2.71 -17.02
CA GLY A 22 -6.76 2.04 -15.76
C GLY A 22 -5.72 2.37 -14.71
N TRP A 23 -5.97 1.93 -13.47
CA TRP A 23 -5.07 2.15 -12.34
C TRP A 23 -4.83 0.85 -11.62
N ILE A 24 -3.60 0.64 -11.16
CA ILE A 24 -3.28 -0.50 -10.30
C ILE A 24 -2.85 -0.01 -8.92
N SER A 25 -3.10 -0.84 -7.92
CA SER A 25 -2.75 -0.52 -6.54
C SER A 25 -1.27 -0.75 -6.30
N SER A 26 -0.64 0.18 -5.61
CA SER A 26 0.74 0.06 -5.18
C SER A 26 0.92 0.94 -3.96
N CYS A 27 1.79 0.54 -3.04
CA CYS A 27 2.07 1.34 -1.86
C CYS A 27 3.47 1.04 -1.33
N ALA A 28 4.00 1.99 -0.57
CA ALA A 28 5.24 1.84 0.17
C ALA A 28 4.93 1.89 1.66
N ILE A 29 5.62 1.06 2.44
CA ILE A 29 5.44 1.00 3.89
C ILE A 29 6.76 1.40 4.54
N ILE A 30 6.71 2.36 5.45
CA ILE A 30 7.89 2.86 6.16
C ILE A 30 7.68 2.61 7.65
N GLY A 31 8.51 1.75 8.23
CA GLY A 31 8.50 1.53 9.66
C GLY A 31 9.10 2.73 10.38
N GLN A 32 8.49 3.14 11.48
CA GLN A 32 8.91 4.32 12.22
C GLN A 32 9.62 4.00 13.54
N ALA A 33 9.66 2.75 13.93
CA ALA A 33 10.34 2.37 15.15
C ALA A 33 11.86 2.39 14.96
N ALA A 34 12.59 2.72 16.01
CA ALA A 34 14.05 2.64 15.98
C ALA A 34 14.47 1.21 15.68
N GLY A 35 15.43 1.03 14.79
CA GLY A 35 15.82 -0.28 14.31
C GLY A 35 14.80 -0.85 13.34
N SER A 36 14.17 0.01 12.63
CA SER A 36 12.98 -0.23 11.83
C SER A 36 13.04 -1.46 10.95
N THR A 37 11.95 -2.20 10.97
CA THR A 37 11.70 -3.28 10.03
C THR A 37 11.46 -2.67 8.64
N LYS A 38 12.16 -3.20 7.66
CA LYS A 38 11.92 -2.81 6.28
C LYS A 38 10.80 -3.66 5.70
N TYR A 39 9.87 -3.00 5.05
CA TYR A 39 8.78 -3.67 4.36
C TYR A 39 9.01 -3.57 2.86
N PRO A 40 8.83 -4.66 2.11
CA PRO A 40 8.91 -4.59 0.66
C PRO A 40 7.73 -3.78 0.12
N PRO A 41 7.89 -3.12 -1.04
CA PRO A 41 6.76 -2.46 -1.68
C PRO A 41 5.66 -3.47 -1.97
N VAL A 42 4.41 -3.03 -1.81
CA VAL A 42 3.26 -3.88 -2.04
C VAL A 42 2.53 -3.40 -3.29
N SER A 43 2.21 -4.32 -4.18
CA SER A 43 1.45 -3.97 -5.38
C SER A 43 0.52 -5.12 -5.76
N ALA A 44 -0.55 -4.79 -6.47
CA ALA A 44 -1.51 -5.76 -6.96
C ALA A 44 -1.78 -5.49 -8.44
N PRO A 45 -0.84 -5.84 -9.33
CA PRO A 45 -0.98 -5.53 -10.75
C PRO A 45 -2.08 -6.34 -11.45
N ASP A 46 -2.59 -7.40 -10.80
CA ASP A 46 -3.62 -8.26 -11.38
C ASP A 46 -5.00 -7.61 -11.35
N VAL A 47 -5.18 -6.57 -10.53
CA VAL A 47 -6.47 -5.91 -10.40
C VAL A 47 -6.36 -4.49 -10.94
N VAL A 48 -7.20 -4.17 -11.93
CA VAL A 48 -7.22 -2.86 -12.56
C VAL A 48 -8.49 -2.13 -12.11
N PHE A 49 -8.31 -0.92 -11.63
CA PHE A 49 -9.43 -0.07 -11.20
C PHE A 49 -9.67 1.01 -12.24
N SER A 50 -10.92 1.46 -12.33
CA SER A 50 -11.29 2.51 -13.27
C SER A 50 -10.94 3.92 -12.76
N THR A 51 -10.71 4.06 -11.45
CA THR A 51 -10.38 5.36 -10.85
C THR A 51 -9.17 5.24 -9.95
N GLU A 52 -8.45 6.35 -9.82
CA GLU A 52 -7.31 6.45 -8.91
C GLU A 52 -7.75 6.23 -7.46
N GLU A 53 -8.91 6.78 -7.11
CA GLU A 53 -9.43 6.70 -5.75
C GLU A 53 -9.63 5.27 -5.29
N GLU A 54 -10.18 4.41 -6.15
CA GLU A 54 -10.35 3.00 -5.86
C GLU A 54 -8.99 2.31 -5.68
N ALA A 55 -8.03 2.64 -6.53
CA ALA A 55 -6.69 2.07 -6.44
C ALA A 55 -6.00 2.49 -5.14
N ILE A 56 -6.16 3.74 -4.72
CA ILE A 56 -5.61 4.24 -3.46
C ILE A 56 -6.21 3.48 -2.28
N ARG A 57 -7.53 3.32 -2.26
CA ARG A 57 -8.22 2.61 -1.19
C ARG A 57 -7.71 1.18 -1.06
N ARG A 58 -7.58 0.50 -2.17
CA ARG A 58 -7.07 -0.87 -2.18
C ARG A 58 -5.60 -0.92 -1.76
N SER A 59 -4.81 0.08 -2.16
CA SER A 59 -3.41 0.16 -1.77
C SER A 59 -3.25 0.23 -0.25
N LEU A 60 -4.06 1.03 0.41
CA LEU A 60 -4.02 1.16 1.86
C LEU A 60 -4.43 -0.15 2.55
N ASP A 61 -5.43 -0.83 2.03
CA ASP A 61 -5.86 -2.12 2.58
C ASP A 61 -4.78 -3.18 2.45
N LEU A 62 -4.12 -3.23 1.29
CA LEU A 62 -3.02 -4.17 1.06
C LEU A 62 -1.86 -3.91 2.01
N ALA A 63 -1.55 -2.63 2.26
CA ALA A 63 -0.49 -2.26 3.17
C ALA A 63 -0.80 -2.71 4.60
N ARG A 64 -2.04 -2.51 5.04
CA ARG A 64 -2.46 -2.94 6.38
C ARG A 64 -2.33 -4.45 6.52
N LEU A 65 -2.75 -5.18 5.51
CA LEU A 65 -2.63 -6.63 5.52
C LEU A 65 -1.17 -7.08 5.59
N ALA A 66 -0.30 -6.45 4.82
CA ALA A 66 1.12 -6.75 4.82
C ALA A 66 1.75 -6.49 6.19
N ILE A 67 1.37 -5.39 6.84
CA ILE A 67 1.87 -5.06 8.18
C ILE A 67 1.39 -6.11 9.18
N ASP A 68 0.13 -6.50 9.14
CA ASP A 68 -0.41 -7.50 10.04
C ASP A 68 0.30 -8.83 9.88
N GLN A 69 0.58 -9.25 8.65
CA GLN A 69 1.30 -10.49 8.38
C GLN A 69 2.73 -10.43 8.93
N LYS A 70 3.39 -9.29 8.75
CA LYS A 70 4.77 -9.11 9.22
C LYS A 70 4.85 -9.17 10.74
N LEU A 71 3.83 -8.64 11.42
CA LEU A 71 3.77 -8.65 12.89
C LEU A 71 3.20 -9.97 13.46
N GLY A 72 2.80 -10.89 12.60
CA GLY A 72 2.20 -12.14 13.04
C GLY A 72 0.75 -12.00 13.47
N LEU A 73 0.10 -10.92 13.12
CA LEU A 73 -1.30 -10.68 13.42
C LEU A 73 -2.19 -11.20 12.29
N LYS A 74 -3.37 -11.65 12.62
CA LYS A 74 -4.30 -12.15 11.61
C LYS A 74 -5.57 -11.36 11.60
#